data_d3dd867d0790e366c7a8872a4f8c6ae7
#
_entry.id   d3dd867d0790e366c7a8872a4f8c6ae7
#
_cell.length_a   1.000
_cell.length_b   1.000
_cell.length_c   1.000
_cell.angle_alpha   90.00
_cell.angle_beta   90.00
_cell.angle_gamma   90.00
#
_symmetry.space_group_name_H-M   'P 1'
#
loop_
_entity.id
_entity.type
_entity.pdbx_description
1 polymer ?
#
loop_
_entity_poly.entity_id
_entity_poly.type
_entity_poly.pdbx_seq_one_letter_code
_entity_poly.pdbx_strand_id
1 'polypeptide(L)'
;MSQSSDRHADGEPPSSPVSDDTDGALVDRVMTIAHLPQTAHVAVIGHHTLPFVVALLRRGCEGVRSLRPGSAAPDCEPVDLAWIVDLQDERELDEALRAARGRTGKRGRVILEGALAAVCSRAAAAGLDIVSFDHVARRLVLAPARLAAAA
;
A
#
# COMPACT_ATOMS: atom_id res chain seq x y z
N MET A 1 -25.93 -13.97 59.36
CA MET A 1 -24.56 -13.94 58.90
C MET A 1 -24.55 -13.93 57.40
N SER A 2 -24.44 -12.79 56.84
CA SER A 2 -24.50 -12.58 55.40
C SER A 2 -23.14 -12.81 54.78
N GLN A 3 -23.08 -13.69 53.80
CA GLN A 3 -21.95 -13.87 52.93
C GLN A 3 -22.20 -13.06 51.69
N SER A 4 -21.50 -11.98 51.52
CA SER A 4 -21.48 -11.24 50.27
C SER A 4 -20.56 -11.97 49.29
N SER A 5 -21.17 -12.54 48.30
CA SER A 5 -20.44 -13.09 47.14
C SER A 5 -20.09 -11.95 46.20
N ASP A 6 -18.88 -11.49 46.29
CA ASP A 6 -18.30 -10.67 45.24
C ASP A 6 -18.12 -11.49 43.99
N ARG A 7 -19.03 -11.33 43.08
CA ARG A 7 -18.81 -11.78 41.71
C ARG A 7 -18.17 -10.65 40.96
N HIS A 8 -16.87 -10.66 40.93
CA HIS A 8 -16.12 -9.99 39.89
C HIS A 8 -16.40 -10.69 38.59
N ALA A 9 -17.33 -10.14 37.84
CA ALA A 9 -17.41 -10.44 36.44
C ALA A 9 -16.34 -9.62 35.73
N ASP A 10 -15.15 -10.16 35.65
CA ASP A 10 -14.16 -9.67 34.71
C ASP A 10 -14.63 -9.98 33.29
N GLY A 11 -15.55 -9.17 32.82
CA GLY A 11 -15.91 -9.10 31.43
C GLY A 11 -14.79 -8.37 30.71
N GLU A 12 -13.78 -9.10 30.30
CA GLU A 12 -12.83 -8.62 29.33
C GLU A 12 -13.60 -8.23 28.07
N PRO A 13 -13.53 -6.97 27.63
CA PRO A 13 -14.23 -6.60 26.41
C PRO A 13 -13.67 -7.43 25.25
N PRO A 14 -14.51 -8.04 24.43
CA PRO A 14 -14.03 -8.77 23.27
C PRO A 14 -13.21 -7.81 22.45
N SER A 15 -11.97 -8.17 22.17
CA SER A 15 -11.10 -7.45 21.22
C SER A 15 -11.88 -7.34 19.93
N SER A 16 -12.27 -6.14 19.59
CA SER A 16 -13.07 -5.90 18.39
C SER A 16 -12.29 -6.33 17.16
N PRO A 17 -12.81 -7.22 16.32
CA PRO A 17 -12.17 -7.61 15.07
C PRO A 17 -12.31 -6.54 13.97
N VAL A 18 -12.36 -5.26 14.35
CA VAL A 18 -12.67 -4.15 13.45
C VAL A 18 -11.55 -3.87 12.44
N SER A 19 -10.33 -4.35 12.72
CA SER A 19 -9.20 -4.08 11.84
C SER A 19 -9.21 -4.92 10.55
N ASP A 20 -9.62 -6.16 10.62
CA ASP A 20 -9.56 -7.07 9.48
C ASP A 20 -10.53 -6.69 8.35
N ASP A 21 -11.73 -6.24 8.67
CA ASP A 21 -12.73 -5.86 7.68
C ASP A 21 -12.36 -4.57 6.95
N THR A 22 -11.73 -3.63 7.65
CA THR A 22 -11.31 -2.34 7.08
C THR A 22 -10.16 -2.52 6.11
N ASP A 23 -9.16 -3.30 6.47
CA ASP A 23 -8.00 -3.58 5.63
C ASP A 23 -8.41 -4.41 4.39
N GLY A 24 -9.32 -5.36 4.57
CA GLY A 24 -9.88 -6.14 3.48
C GLY A 24 -10.62 -5.28 2.44
N ALA A 25 -11.47 -4.37 2.89
CA ALA A 25 -12.20 -3.46 2.01
C ALA A 25 -11.25 -2.50 1.27
N LEU A 26 -10.20 -2.04 1.94
CA LEU A 26 -9.17 -1.19 1.33
C LEU A 26 -8.41 -1.94 0.24
N VAL A 27 -8.01 -3.18 0.49
CA VAL A 27 -7.33 -4.03 -0.49
C VAL A 27 -8.20 -4.27 -1.72
N ASP A 28 -9.48 -4.59 -1.55
CA ASP A 28 -10.42 -4.78 -2.66
C ASP A 28 -10.53 -3.52 -3.52
N ARG A 29 -10.61 -2.36 -2.88
CA ARG A 29 -10.67 -1.07 -3.59
C ARG A 29 -9.40 -0.80 -4.38
N VAL A 30 -8.24 -1.04 -3.79
CA VAL A 30 -6.96 -0.85 -4.46
C VAL A 30 -6.81 -1.80 -5.65
N MET A 31 -7.19 -3.05 -5.51
CA MET A 31 -7.17 -4.01 -6.62
C MET A 31 -8.08 -3.57 -7.77
N THR A 32 -9.24 -3.02 -7.48
CA THR A 32 -10.17 -2.49 -8.48
C THR A 32 -9.61 -1.26 -9.19
N ILE A 33 -9.06 -0.31 -8.45
CA ILE A 33 -8.47 0.93 -8.99
C ILE A 33 -7.29 0.61 -9.91
N ALA A 34 -6.45 -0.33 -9.51
CA ALA A 34 -5.28 -0.74 -10.29
C ALA A 34 -5.60 -1.73 -11.42
N HIS A 35 -6.84 -2.17 -11.55
CA HIS A 35 -7.25 -3.20 -12.49
C HIS A 35 -6.39 -4.47 -12.41
N LEU A 36 -6.13 -4.92 -11.20
CA LEU A 36 -5.25 -6.06 -10.97
C LEU A 36 -5.94 -7.38 -11.33
N PRO A 37 -5.27 -8.27 -12.09
CA PRO A 37 -5.70 -9.66 -12.21
C PRO A 37 -5.52 -10.39 -10.86
N GLN A 38 -6.22 -11.51 -10.66
CA GLN A 38 -6.08 -12.31 -9.45
C GLN A 38 -4.66 -12.85 -9.25
N THR A 39 -3.93 -13.04 -10.34
CA THR A 39 -2.54 -13.55 -10.34
C THR A 39 -1.51 -12.43 -10.33
N ALA A 40 -1.87 -11.23 -9.88
CA ALA A 40 -0.99 -10.07 -9.91
C ALA A 40 0.24 -10.23 -8.98
N HIS A 41 1.32 -9.59 -9.40
CA HIS A 41 2.51 -9.38 -8.57
C HIS A 41 2.42 -7.99 -7.94
N VAL A 42 2.50 -7.93 -6.60
CA VAL A 42 2.34 -6.69 -5.82
C VAL A 42 3.51 -6.52 -4.87
N ALA A 43 4.06 -5.32 -4.86
CA ALA A 43 5.02 -4.90 -3.84
C ALA A 43 4.33 -3.90 -2.89
N VAL A 44 4.29 -4.21 -1.62
CA VAL A 44 3.79 -3.30 -0.57
C VAL A 44 4.98 -2.65 0.12
N ILE A 45 5.07 -1.35 0.02
CA ILE A 45 6.21 -0.56 0.51
C ILE A 45 5.76 0.28 1.70
N GLY A 46 6.39 0.11 2.85
CA GLY A 46 6.05 0.85 4.05
C GLY A 46 6.50 0.15 5.33
N HIS A 47 5.99 0.60 6.47
CA HIS A 47 6.34 0.03 7.77
C HIS A 47 5.42 -1.11 8.21
N HIS A 48 4.13 -0.88 8.30
CA HIS A 48 3.15 -1.84 8.77
C HIS A 48 2.41 -2.50 7.60
N THR A 49 3.12 -3.30 6.84
CA THR A 49 2.64 -3.86 5.57
C THR A 49 1.95 -5.22 5.71
N LEU A 50 2.18 -5.93 6.81
CA LEU A 50 1.75 -7.32 6.96
C LEU A 50 0.24 -7.55 6.78
N PRO A 51 -0.67 -6.74 7.33
CA PRO A 51 -2.10 -6.91 7.12
C PRO A 51 -2.49 -6.84 5.63
N PHE A 52 -1.86 -5.95 4.88
CA PHE A 52 -2.10 -5.80 3.44
C PHE A 52 -1.54 -6.98 2.64
N VAL A 53 -0.36 -7.44 2.98
CA VAL A 53 0.25 -8.64 2.37
C VAL A 53 -0.65 -9.86 2.55
N VAL A 54 -1.12 -10.11 3.77
CA VAL A 54 -2.02 -11.22 4.07
C VAL A 54 -3.33 -11.11 3.30
N ALA A 55 -3.92 -9.91 3.25
CA ALA A 55 -5.17 -9.69 2.54
C ALA A 55 -5.02 -9.89 1.02
N LEU A 56 -3.90 -9.48 0.43
CA LEU A 56 -3.59 -9.70 -0.99
C LEU A 56 -3.40 -11.19 -1.30
N LEU A 57 -2.69 -11.92 -0.45
CA LEU A 57 -2.48 -13.36 -0.61
C LEU A 57 -3.82 -14.13 -0.52
N ARG A 58 -4.69 -13.76 0.39
CA ARG A 58 -6.04 -14.34 0.51
C ARG A 58 -6.89 -14.14 -0.74
N ARG A 59 -6.61 -13.13 -1.54
CA ARG A 59 -7.30 -12.83 -2.80
C ARG A 59 -6.68 -13.50 -4.01
N GLY A 60 -5.65 -14.31 -3.81
CA GLY A 60 -5.01 -15.10 -4.85
C GLY A 60 -3.90 -14.40 -5.62
N CYS A 61 -3.37 -13.28 -5.12
CA CYS A 61 -2.18 -12.66 -5.70
C CYS A 61 -1.00 -13.64 -5.63
N GLU A 62 -0.32 -13.87 -6.74
CA GLU A 62 0.75 -14.88 -6.82
C GLU A 62 2.05 -14.44 -6.17
N GLY A 63 2.42 -13.18 -6.34
CA GLY A 63 3.67 -12.65 -5.84
C GLY A 63 3.44 -11.40 -5.01
N VAL A 64 3.37 -11.51 -3.68
CA VAL A 64 3.28 -10.35 -2.80
C VAL A 64 4.57 -10.22 -2.02
N ARG A 65 5.16 -9.03 -2.10
CA ARG A 65 6.40 -8.71 -1.38
C ARG A 65 6.19 -7.51 -0.48
N SER A 66 6.76 -7.60 0.71
CA SER A 66 6.81 -6.49 1.66
C SER A 66 8.20 -5.87 1.62
N LEU A 67 8.25 -4.56 1.47
CA LEU A 67 9.50 -3.81 1.36
C LEU A 67 9.48 -2.62 2.31
N ARG A 68 10.63 -2.35 2.90
CA ARG A 68 10.84 -1.08 3.61
C ARG A 68 11.19 0.03 2.61
N PRO A 69 10.89 1.30 2.90
CA PRO A 69 11.10 2.39 1.96
C PRO A 69 12.53 2.46 1.39
N GLY A 70 13.53 2.22 2.20
CA GLY A 70 14.94 2.29 1.79
C GLY A 70 15.54 0.97 1.32
N SER A 71 14.76 -0.07 1.12
CA SER A 71 15.27 -1.37 0.67
C SER A 71 15.82 -1.30 -0.75
N ALA A 72 17.10 -1.68 -0.91
CA ALA A 72 17.67 -1.92 -2.22
C ALA A 72 16.97 -3.12 -2.87
N ALA A 73 16.59 -2.97 -4.13
CA ALA A 73 15.99 -4.03 -4.90
C ALA A 73 17.04 -5.05 -5.33
N PRO A 74 16.99 -6.32 -4.90
CA PRO A 74 17.58 -7.37 -5.71
C PRO A 74 16.85 -7.42 -7.06
N ASP A 75 17.51 -7.93 -8.08
CA ASP A 75 16.92 -8.14 -9.40
C ASP A 75 15.64 -8.97 -9.26
N CYS A 76 14.51 -8.31 -9.31
CA CYS A 76 13.20 -8.92 -9.21
C CYS A 76 12.40 -8.64 -10.46
N GLU A 77 11.51 -9.58 -10.80
CA GLU A 77 10.54 -9.36 -11.84
C GLU A 77 9.72 -8.10 -11.58
N PRO A 78 9.34 -7.35 -12.63
CA PRO A 78 8.48 -6.19 -12.48
C PRO A 78 7.16 -6.57 -11.81
N VAL A 79 6.67 -5.69 -10.94
CA VAL A 79 5.37 -5.84 -10.31
C VAL A 79 4.27 -5.11 -11.08
N ASP A 80 3.05 -5.59 -10.95
CA ASP A 80 1.86 -4.95 -11.55
C ASP A 80 1.40 -3.75 -10.71
N LEU A 81 1.63 -3.80 -9.41
CA LEU A 81 1.32 -2.74 -8.48
C LEU A 81 2.44 -2.58 -7.43
N ALA A 82 2.90 -1.36 -7.27
CA ALA A 82 3.65 -0.93 -6.09
C ALA A 82 2.72 -0.09 -5.21
N TRP A 83 2.40 -0.60 -4.04
CA TRP A 83 1.49 0.05 -3.11
C TRP A 83 2.26 0.60 -1.92
N ILE A 84 2.26 1.91 -1.79
CA ILE A 84 3.00 2.63 -0.75
C ILE A 84 2.04 2.98 0.39
N VAL A 85 2.34 2.50 1.57
CA VAL A 85 1.52 2.67 2.77
C VAL A 85 2.39 3.06 3.96
N ASP A 86 1.79 3.75 4.93
CA ASP A 86 2.37 4.00 6.24
C ASP A 86 3.81 4.54 6.21
N LEU A 87 4.02 5.62 5.48
CA LEU A 87 5.27 6.37 5.48
C LEU A 87 5.29 7.38 6.64
N GLN A 88 6.46 7.58 7.24
CA GLN A 88 6.62 8.42 8.41
C GLN A 88 7.13 9.82 8.09
N ASP A 89 7.94 9.98 7.06
CA ASP A 89 8.54 11.25 6.69
C ASP A 89 8.76 11.42 5.17
N GLU A 90 9.19 12.61 4.77
CA GLU A 90 9.41 12.94 3.36
C GLU A 90 10.59 12.20 2.73
N ARG A 91 11.60 11.86 3.51
CA ARG A 91 12.74 11.09 3.05
C ARG A 91 12.32 9.68 2.66
N GLU A 92 11.50 9.05 3.48
CA GLU A 92 10.92 7.75 3.17
C GLU A 92 10.03 7.80 1.93
N LEU A 93 9.31 8.90 1.73
CA LEU A 93 8.52 9.12 0.53
C LEU A 93 9.39 9.10 -0.73
N ASP A 94 10.49 9.82 -0.75
CA ASP A 94 11.41 9.84 -1.88
C ASP A 94 12.02 8.46 -2.15
N GLU A 95 12.41 7.76 -1.10
CA GLU A 95 12.95 6.40 -1.20
C GLU A 95 11.91 5.41 -1.72
N ALA A 96 10.66 5.49 -1.21
CA ALA A 96 9.56 4.64 -1.64
C ALA A 96 9.18 4.89 -3.10
N LEU A 97 9.10 6.13 -3.53
CA LEU A 97 8.80 6.48 -4.92
C LEU A 97 9.87 5.97 -5.88
N ARG A 98 11.13 6.08 -5.55
CA ARG A 98 12.23 5.52 -6.34
C ARG A 98 12.18 4.00 -6.41
N ALA A 99 11.95 3.35 -5.28
CA ALA A 99 11.80 1.90 -5.22
C ALA A 99 10.59 1.43 -6.06
N ALA A 100 9.46 2.11 -5.93
CA ALA A 100 8.26 1.82 -6.71
C ALA A 100 8.53 1.98 -8.21
N ARG A 101 9.16 3.07 -8.62
CA ARG A 101 9.49 3.31 -10.03
C ARG A 101 10.41 2.23 -10.61
N GLY A 102 11.41 1.81 -9.86
CA GLY A 102 12.37 0.79 -10.29
C GLY A 102 11.78 -0.61 -10.40
N ARG A 103 10.68 -0.88 -9.71
CA ARG A 103 10.05 -2.21 -9.67
C ARG A 103 8.82 -2.34 -10.53
N THR A 104 8.16 -1.22 -10.84
CA THR A 104 6.92 -1.23 -11.61
C THR A 104 7.21 -1.38 -13.09
N GLY A 105 6.55 -2.35 -13.74
CA GLY A 105 6.61 -2.51 -15.18
C GLY A 105 5.91 -1.37 -15.94
N LYS A 106 6.10 -1.29 -17.23
CA LYS A 106 5.54 -0.22 -18.09
C LYS A 106 4.03 -0.08 -17.99
N ARG A 107 3.33 -1.16 -17.69
CA ARG A 107 1.86 -1.20 -17.53
C ARG A 107 1.42 -1.20 -16.08
N GLY A 108 2.36 -1.23 -15.16
CA GLY A 108 2.09 -1.24 -13.74
C GLY A 108 1.59 0.11 -13.23
N ARG A 109 1.14 0.10 -12.00
CA ARG A 109 0.66 1.30 -11.28
C ARG A 109 1.37 1.43 -9.96
N VAL A 110 1.46 2.64 -9.48
CA VAL A 110 1.90 2.97 -8.13
C VAL A 110 0.74 3.63 -7.42
N ILE A 111 0.38 3.13 -6.25
CA ILE A 111 -0.66 3.74 -5.42
C ILE A 111 -0.01 4.19 -4.11
N LEU A 112 -0.25 5.44 -3.75
CA LEU A 112 0.24 6.04 -2.51
C LEU A 112 -0.94 6.40 -1.62
N GLU A 113 -0.96 5.83 -0.43
CA GLU A 113 -1.94 6.15 0.60
C GLU A 113 -1.46 7.31 1.49
N GLY A 114 -2.37 8.17 1.90
CA GLY A 114 -2.05 9.31 2.77
C GLY A 114 -1.23 10.39 2.08
N ALA A 115 -1.49 10.65 0.80
CA ALA A 115 -0.73 11.61 0.01
C ALA A 115 -0.70 13.01 0.63
N LEU A 116 0.49 13.57 0.75
CA LEU A 116 0.76 14.93 1.20
C LEU A 116 0.83 15.90 0.01
N ALA A 117 0.65 17.18 0.27
CA ALA A 117 0.61 18.21 -0.79
C ALA A 117 1.88 18.27 -1.66
N ALA A 118 3.03 17.93 -1.10
CA ALA A 118 4.32 17.95 -1.81
C ALA A 118 4.58 16.72 -2.69
N VAL A 119 3.68 15.74 -2.72
CA VAL A 119 3.91 14.47 -3.42
C VAL A 119 4.02 14.64 -4.92
N CYS A 120 3.25 15.55 -5.51
CA CYS A 120 3.19 15.72 -6.97
C CYS A 120 4.57 16.06 -7.57
N SER A 121 5.30 17.00 -6.97
CA SER A 121 6.65 17.36 -7.42
C SER A 121 7.66 16.24 -7.20
N ARG A 122 7.55 15.52 -6.11
CA ARG A 122 8.42 14.39 -5.78
C ARG A 122 8.17 13.18 -6.68
N ALA A 123 6.91 12.92 -7.03
CA ALA A 123 6.55 11.88 -7.99
C ALA A 123 7.14 12.16 -9.37
N ALA A 124 7.02 13.39 -9.85
CA ALA A 124 7.62 13.80 -11.12
C ALA A 124 9.14 13.63 -11.12
N ALA A 125 9.82 14.02 -10.03
CA ALA A 125 11.25 13.84 -9.87
C ALA A 125 11.67 12.35 -9.86
N ALA A 126 10.80 11.46 -9.41
CA ALA A 126 11.02 10.02 -9.41
C ALA A 126 10.68 9.35 -10.76
N GLY A 127 10.21 10.09 -11.75
CA GLY A 127 9.82 9.56 -13.06
C GLY A 127 8.43 8.92 -13.07
N LEU A 128 7.50 9.45 -12.29
CA LEU A 128 6.12 9.00 -12.20
C LEU A 128 5.16 10.11 -12.61
N ASP A 129 4.14 9.76 -13.39
CA ASP A 129 3.06 10.65 -13.77
C ASP A 129 1.83 10.40 -12.91
N ILE A 130 1.10 11.47 -12.58
CA ILE A 130 -0.15 11.36 -11.84
C ILE A 130 -1.26 10.92 -12.78
N VAL A 131 -1.93 9.82 -12.41
CA VAL A 131 -3.11 9.32 -13.12
C VAL A 131 -4.38 9.87 -12.50
N SER A 132 -4.50 9.80 -11.19
CA SER A 132 -5.67 10.33 -10.46
C SER A 132 -5.33 10.61 -9.01
N PHE A 133 -6.14 11.48 -8.39
CA PHE A 133 -6.05 11.80 -6.98
C PHE A 133 -7.44 11.78 -6.35
N ASP A 134 -7.60 10.98 -5.30
CA ASP A 134 -8.80 10.95 -4.48
C ASP A 134 -8.60 11.80 -3.22
N HIS A 135 -9.24 12.96 -3.18
CA HIS A 135 -9.12 13.90 -2.07
C HIS A 135 -9.69 13.36 -0.75
N VAL A 136 -10.74 12.58 -0.82
CA VAL A 136 -11.42 12.03 0.36
C VAL A 136 -10.57 10.92 0.99
N ALA A 137 -10.13 9.97 0.18
CA ALA A 137 -9.28 8.87 0.62
C ALA A 137 -7.81 9.29 0.79
N ARG A 138 -7.42 10.46 0.28
CA ARG A 138 -6.02 10.91 0.21
C ARG A 138 -5.13 9.89 -0.49
N ARG A 139 -5.61 9.35 -1.60
CA ARG A 139 -4.96 8.33 -2.39
C ARG A 139 -4.54 8.90 -3.73
N LEU A 140 -3.29 8.67 -4.07
CA LEU A 140 -2.72 9.08 -5.35
C LEU A 140 -2.40 7.84 -6.19
N VAL A 141 -2.86 7.84 -7.43
CA VAL A 141 -2.54 6.79 -8.42
C VAL A 141 -1.54 7.36 -9.40
N LEU A 142 -0.43 6.67 -9.55
CA LEU A 142 0.69 7.04 -10.39
C LEU A 142 0.98 5.96 -11.43
N ALA A 143 1.58 6.36 -12.53
CA ALA A 143 2.09 5.46 -13.54
C ALA A 143 3.53 5.84 -13.89
N PRO A 144 4.35 4.89 -14.37
CA PRO A 144 5.66 5.23 -14.93
C PRO A 144 5.52 6.30 -16.00
N ALA A 145 6.31 7.37 -15.91
CA ALA A 145 6.31 8.41 -16.91
C ALA A 145 6.67 7.81 -18.26
N ARG A 146 5.86 8.10 -19.26
CA ARG A 146 6.22 7.75 -20.64
C ARG A 146 7.37 8.65 -21.01
N LEU A 147 8.51 8.04 -21.34
CA LEU A 147 9.55 8.80 -22.01
C LEU A 147 8.92 9.37 -23.28
N ALA A 148 8.86 10.69 -23.35
CA ALA A 148 8.48 11.33 -24.59
C ALA A 148 9.39 10.75 -25.66
N ALA A 149 8.79 10.07 -26.66
CA ALA A 149 9.55 9.63 -27.81
C ALA A 149 10.17 10.89 -28.41
N ALA A 150 11.49 11.01 -28.31
CA ALA A 150 12.20 12.05 -29.00
C ALA A 150 11.93 11.86 -30.48
N ALA A 151 11.11 12.70 -31.04
CA ALA A 151 10.89 12.74 -32.46
C ALA A 151 12.15 13.23 -33.16
#